data_94923cd27328b77acec56ff83c8801f4
#
_entry.id   94923cd27328b77acec56ff83c8801f4
#
_cell.length_a   1.000
_cell.length_b   1.000
_cell.length_c   1.000
_cell.angle_alpha   90.00
_cell.angle_beta   90.00
_cell.angle_gamma   90.00
#
_symmetry.space_group_name_H-M   'P 1'
#
loop_
_entity.id
_entity.type
_entity.pdbx_description
1 polymer ?
#
loop_
_entity_poly.entity_id
_entity_poly.type
_entity_poly.pdbx_seq_one_letter_code
_entity_poly.pdbx_strand_id
1 'polypeptide(L)'
;PLYGGTFIDCTFGQGEYSKKILENKNNKIIAIDRDNNSLKVANQFKKKYQSRFDFKNTKFSEISNLDKNINNLKGIIFDLGYSTTQIKDHTKGLSFNSKGKLNMKMGFNKISADDVINKLGQKELAKIFKIFGEEKNSNIISKKIISYRKNKNIETEDLVKIINSVKKKNFSKIHNATKVFQALRIVVNNEISELLNGLVNSFKLLPIGGIMVIVTFHSIEDKIVKFLLKNYSENKNSSRYLPPSEKKKVLFKLLNKKPITPNETEISINPASRSAKLRYGIKLNNNSNFSELTKKFNYLLEVENLTNKI
;
A
#
# COMPACT_ATOMS: atom_id res chain seq x y z
N PRO A 1 1.37 -16.69 -15.82
CA PRO A 1 1.63 -18.05 -15.30
C PRO A 1 1.27 -19.10 -16.35
N LEU A 2 2.27 -19.87 -16.80
CA LEU A 2 2.12 -20.79 -17.94
C LEU A 2 1.46 -22.13 -17.56
N TYR A 3 1.60 -22.55 -16.29
CA TYR A 3 1.27 -23.92 -15.88
C TYR A 3 -0.12 -24.09 -15.24
N GLY A 4 -0.92 -23.03 -15.21
CA GLY A 4 -2.22 -23.07 -14.56
C GLY A 4 -2.14 -22.96 -13.03
N GLY A 5 -3.27 -22.65 -12.40
CA GLY A 5 -3.41 -22.56 -10.95
C GLY A 5 -4.30 -21.42 -10.49
N THR A 6 -4.47 -21.33 -9.18
CA THR A 6 -5.21 -20.25 -8.53
C THR A 6 -4.26 -19.14 -8.12
N PHE A 7 -4.66 -17.90 -8.35
CA PHE A 7 -3.93 -16.71 -7.93
C PHE A 7 -4.87 -15.81 -7.13
N ILE A 8 -4.31 -15.08 -6.16
CA ILE A 8 -5.05 -14.08 -5.40
C ILE A 8 -4.55 -12.71 -5.83
N ASP A 9 -5.46 -11.86 -6.29
CA ASP A 9 -5.23 -10.45 -6.56
C ASP A 9 -5.76 -9.64 -5.38
N CYS A 10 -4.86 -9.15 -4.52
CA CYS A 10 -5.18 -8.47 -3.27
C CYS A 10 -5.64 -7.02 -3.45
N THR A 11 -5.51 -6.48 -4.67
CA THR A 11 -5.74 -5.08 -5.00
C THR A 11 -6.40 -4.98 -6.38
N PHE A 12 -7.58 -5.60 -6.49
CA PHE A 12 -8.24 -5.84 -7.79
C PHE A 12 -8.46 -4.57 -8.62
N GLY A 13 -8.96 -3.48 -8.01
CA GLY A 13 -9.20 -2.21 -8.67
C GLY A 13 -9.99 -2.32 -9.98
N GLN A 14 -9.32 -2.08 -11.11
CA GLN A 14 -9.89 -2.24 -12.45
C GLN A 14 -9.63 -3.62 -13.07
N GLY A 15 -8.94 -4.51 -12.36
CA GLY A 15 -8.74 -5.90 -12.72
C GLY A 15 -7.68 -6.16 -13.79
N GLU A 16 -6.74 -5.24 -14.02
CA GLU A 16 -5.75 -5.40 -15.08
C GLU A 16 -4.83 -6.62 -14.86
N TYR A 17 -4.34 -6.83 -13.62
CA TYR A 17 -3.57 -8.03 -13.28
C TYR A 17 -4.41 -9.30 -13.39
N SER A 18 -5.63 -9.27 -12.86
CA SER A 18 -6.57 -10.38 -12.94
C SER A 18 -6.89 -10.75 -14.39
N LYS A 19 -7.12 -9.75 -15.26
CA LYS A 19 -7.37 -9.94 -16.69
C LYS A 19 -6.18 -10.62 -17.36
N LYS A 20 -4.96 -10.13 -17.11
CA LYS A 20 -3.74 -10.69 -17.69
C LYS A 20 -3.48 -12.14 -17.28
N ILE A 21 -3.75 -12.47 -16.02
CA ILE A 21 -3.61 -13.84 -15.51
C ILE A 21 -4.66 -14.76 -16.13
N LEU A 22 -5.90 -14.30 -16.28
CA LEU A 22 -7.03 -15.06 -16.84
C LEU A 22 -6.96 -15.28 -18.37
N GLU A 23 -6.01 -14.65 -19.07
CA GLU A 23 -5.70 -14.97 -20.47
C GLU A 23 -5.35 -16.45 -20.63
N ASN A 24 -4.64 -17.05 -19.66
CA ASN A 24 -4.46 -18.48 -19.62
C ASN A 24 -5.72 -19.16 -19.06
N LYS A 25 -6.33 -20.03 -19.88
CA LYS A 25 -7.60 -20.72 -19.56
C LYS A 25 -7.51 -21.63 -18.32
N ASN A 26 -6.32 -22.07 -17.96
CA ASN A 26 -6.06 -22.93 -16.79
C ASN A 26 -5.89 -22.15 -15.49
N ASN A 27 -5.92 -20.82 -15.53
CA ASN A 27 -5.80 -19.99 -14.35
C ASN A 27 -7.16 -19.63 -13.77
N LYS A 28 -7.17 -19.52 -12.42
CA LYS A 28 -8.29 -18.99 -11.62
C LYS A 28 -7.82 -17.81 -10.79
N ILE A 29 -8.71 -16.87 -10.53
CA ILE A 29 -8.45 -15.69 -9.70
C ILE A 29 -9.45 -15.64 -8.54
N ILE A 30 -8.95 -15.37 -7.36
CA ILE A 30 -9.69 -14.83 -6.23
C ILE A 30 -9.23 -13.37 -6.08
N ALA A 31 -10.11 -12.44 -6.43
CA ALA A 31 -9.82 -11.01 -6.35
C ALA A 31 -10.35 -10.42 -5.05
N ILE A 32 -9.57 -9.54 -4.44
CA ILE A 32 -9.91 -8.84 -3.20
C ILE A 32 -9.83 -7.34 -3.47
N ASP A 33 -10.83 -6.59 -3.03
CA ASP A 33 -10.77 -5.14 -2.96
C ASP A 33 -11.71 -4.62 -1.88
N ARG A 34 -11.27 -3.60 -1.15
CA ARG A 34 -12.08 -2.93 -0.14
C ARG A 34 -12.94 -1.78 -0.69
N ASP A 35 -12.65 -1.31 -1.93
CA ASP A 35 -13.40 -0.22 -2.55
C ASP A 35 -14.64 -0.76 -3.26
N ASN A 36 -15.82 -0.31 -2.84
CA ASN A 36 -17.09 -0.70 -3.47
C ASN A 36 -17.17 -0.36 -4.96
N ASN A 37 -16.39 0.60 -5.45
CA ASN A 37 -16.33 0.91 -6.88
C ASN A 37 -15.80 -0.26 -7.71
N SER A 38 -15.02 -1.15 -7.12
CA SER A 38 -14.52 -2.36 -7.77
C SER A 38 -15.61 -3.41 -8.01
N LEU A 39 -16.76 -3.36 -7.28
CA LEU A 39 -17.87 -4.31 -7.44
C LEU A 39 -18.43 -4.33 -8.86
N LYS A 40 -18.57 -3.17 -9.50
CA LYS A 40 -19.08 -3.07 -10.87
C LYS A 40 -18.19 -3.84 -11.85
N VAL A 41 -16.87 -3.65 -11.74
CA VAL A 41 -15.89 -4.35 -12.57
C VAL A 41 -15.85 -5.84 -12.24
N ALA A 42 -15.89 -6.19 -10.95
CA ALA A 42 -15.92 -7.58 -10.51
C ALA A 42 -17.13 -8.36 -11.06
N ASN A 43 -18.31 -7.73 -11.11
CA ASN A 43 -19.51 -8.33 -11.71
C ASN A 43 -19.35 -8.59 -13.22
N GLN A 44 -18.66 -7.71 -13.95
CA GLN A 44 -18.33 -7.94 -15.36
C GLN A 44 -17.37 -9.12 -15.53
N PHE A 45 -16.34 -9.21 -14.67
CA PHE A 45 -15.41 -10.34 -14.63
C PHE A 45 -16.11 -11.65 -14.31
N LYS A 46 -17.03 -11.64 -13.34
CA LYS A 46 -17.81 -12.83 -12.96
C LYS A 46 -18.66 -13.36 -14.13
N LYS A 47 -19.30 -12.47 -14.88
CA LYS A 47 -20.04 -12.84 -16.10
C LYS A 47 -19.12 -13.41 -17.18
N LYS A 48 -17.94 -12.81 -17.40
CA LYS A 48 -17.01 -13.19 -18.47
C LYS A 48 -16.23 -14.48 -18.15
N TYR A 49 -15.74 -14.64 -16.92
CA TYR A 49 -14.82 -15.72 -16.53
C TYR A 49 -15.48 -16.82 -15.70
N GLN A 50 -16.73 -16.61 -15.27
CA GLN A 50 -17.55 -17.60 -14.57
C GLN A 50 -16.83 -18.25 -13.38
N SER A 51 -16.73 -19.58 -13.34
CA SER A 51 -16.09 -20.34 -12.25
C SER A 51 -14.58 -20.10 -12.08
N ARG A 52 -13.96 -19.38 -13.01
CA ARG A 52 -12.52 -19.04 -12.93
C ARG A 52 -12.24 -17.72 -12.18
N PHE A 53 -13.28 -16.98 -11.82
CA PHE A 53 -13.15 -15.71 -11.12
C PHE A 53 -14.10 -15.64 -9.94
N ASP A 54 -13.56 -15.37 -8.76
CA ASP A 54 -14.33 -15.01 -7.57
C ASP A 54 -13.86 -13.64 -7.02
N PHE A 55 -14.76 -12.93 -6.37
CA PHE A 55 -14.47 -11.60 -5.81
C PHE A 55 -14.95 -11.51 -4.36
N LYS A 56 -14.07 -10.98 -3.51
CA LYS A 56 -14.33 -10.71 -2.08
C LYS A 56 -14.17 -9.21 -1.82
N ASN A 57 -15.26 -8.55 -1.44
CA ASN A 57 -15.19 -7.15 -1.02
C ASN A 57 -14.77 -7.08 0.45
N THR A 58 -13.46 -7.10 0.68
CA THR A 58 -12.84 -7.07 2.00
C THR A 58 -11.45 -6.45 1.93
N LYS A 59 -10.83 -6.24 3.09
CA LYS A 59 -9.45 -5.79 3.18
C LYS A 59 -8.49 -6.95 2.90
N PHE A 60 -7.38 -6.67 2.22
CA PHE A 60 -6.37 -7.72 1.98
C PHE A 60 -5.64 -8.14 3.26
N SER A 61 -5.65 -7.34 4.34
CA SER A 61 -5.18 -7.79 5.66
C SER A 61 -6.00 -8.95 6.21
N GLU A 62 -7.24 -9.11 5.76
CA GLU A 62 -8.18 -10.16 6.16
C GLU A 62 -8.11 -11.40 5.24
N ILE A 63 -7.09 -11.51 4.39
CA ILE A 63 -6.89 -12.64 3.46
C ILE A 63 -6.90 -14.01 4.17
N SER A 64 -6.55 -14.05 5.46
CA SER A 64 -6.63 -15.26 6.29
C SER A 64 -8.05 -15.79 6.47
N ASN A 65 -9.08 -14.96 6.22
CA ASN A 65 -10.49 -15.33 6.30
C ASN A 65 -10.99 -16.02 5.01
N LEU A 66 -10.16 -16.06 3.97
CA LEU A 66 -10.43 -16.88 2.80
C LEU A 66 -10.34 -18.36 3.18
N ASP A 67 -10.99 -19.19 2.38
CA ASP A 67 -10.90 -20.63 2.55
C ASP A 67 -9.43 -21.07 2.56
N LYS A 68 -9.01 -21.78 3.61
CA LYS A 68 -7.64 -22.30 3.73
C LYS A 68 -7.31 -23.39 2.71
N ASN A 69 -8.35 -23.98 2.13
CA ASN A 69 -8.22 -25.07 1.15
C ASN A 69 -8.30 -24.56 -0.31
N ILE A 70 -7.72 -23.39 -0.59
CA ILE A 70 -7.63 -22.90 -1.96
C ILE A 70 -6.78 -23.86 -2.79
N ASN A 71 -7.46 -24.65 -3.63
CA ASN A 71 -6.81 -25.64 -4.46
C ASN A 71 -5.80 -25.00 -5.42
N ASN A 72 -4.60 -25.57 -5.47
CA ASN A 72 -3.53 -25.20 -6.40
C ASN A 72 -3.19 -23.69 -6.39
N LEU A 73 -3.13 -23.07 -5.18
CA LEU A 73 -2.69 -21.68 -5.02
C LEU A 73 -1.22 -21.55 -5.46
N LYS A 74 -0.95 -20.70 -6.45
CA LYS A 74 0.39 -20.49 -7.04
C LYS A 74 0.99 -19.14 -6.74
N GLY A 75 0.16 -18.13 -6.52
CA GLY A 75 0.67 -16.79 -6.28
C GLY A 75 -0.32 -15.83 -5.65
N ILE A 76 0.23 -14.82 -4.98
CA ILE A 76 -0.50 -13.71 -4.38
C ILE A 76 0.13 -12.41 -4.88
N ILE A 77 -0.70 -11.48 -5.36
CA ILE A 77 -0.27 -10.25 -6.00
C ILE A 77 -0.83 -9.06 -5.21
N PHE A 78 0.03 -8.05 -5.02
CA PHE A 78 -0.31 -6.75 -4.48
C PHE A 78 0.13 -5.66 -5.45
N ASP A 79 -0.79 -4.81 -5.87
CA ASP A 79 -0.51 -3.54 -6.55
C ASP A 79 -0.95 -2.41 -5.62
N LEU A 80 -0.01 -1.96 -4.77
CA LEU A 80 -0.32 -1.06 -3.68
C LEU A 80 -0.64 0.35 -4.20
N GLY A 81 -1.36 1.13 -3.40
CA GLY A 81 -1.71 2.49 -3.74
C GLY A 81 -3.19 2.65 -4.10
N TYR A 82 -3.46 3.48 -5.10
CA TYR A 82 -4.82 3.81 -5.52
C TYR A 82 -4.97 3.76 -7.05
N SER A 83 -6.17 3.43 -7.50
CA SER A 83 -6.47 3.37 -8.92
C SER A 83 -6.62 4.77 -9.53
N THR A 84 -6.38 4.89 -10.83
CA THR A 84 -6.59 6.12 -11.60
C THR A 84 -8.03 6.63 -11.52
N THR A 85 -9.01 5.74 -11.37
CA THR A 85 -10.42 6.09 -11.18
C THR A 85 -10.67 6.74 -9.82
N GLN A 86 -9.98 6.31 -8.76
CA GLN A 86 -10.09 6.93 -7.44
C GLN A 86 -9.52 8.34 -7.41
N ILE A 87 -8.42 8.62 -8.14
CA ILE A 87 -7.86 9.97 -8.24
C ILE A 87 -8.80 10.91 -9.01
N LYS A 88 -9.42 10.40 -10.07
CA LYS A 88 -10.36 11.17 -10.92
C LYS A 88 -11.69 11.46 -10.21
N ASP A 89 -12.01 10.74 -9.16
CA ASP A 89 -13.18 11.00 -8.33
C ASP A 89 -12.90 12.18 -7.39
N HIS A 90 -13.27 13.37 -7.84
CA HIS A 90 -13.07 14.62 -7.07
C HIS A 90 -13.79 14.63 -5.72
N THR A 91 -14.83 13.80 -5.53
CA THR A 91 -15.57 13.71 -4.26
C THR A 91 -14.75 13.00 -3.17
N LYS A 92 -13.77 12.21 -3.55
CA LYS A 92 -12.87 11.52 -2.60
C LYS A 92 -11.76 12.41 -2.04
N GLY A 93 -11.49 13.57 -2.61
CA GLY A 93 -10.45 14.49 -2.11
C GLY A 93 -9.02 13.90 -2.15
N LEU A 94 -8.77 12.86 -2.95
CA LEU A 94 -7.45 12.22 -3.09
C LEU A 94 -6.48 13.05 -3.93
N SER A 95 -7.00 13.89 -4.80
CA SER A 95 -6.22 14.81 -5.62
C SER A 95 -6.13 16.18 -4.97
N PHE A 96 -4.97 16.82 -5.02
CA PHE A 96 -4.81 18.23 -4.60
C PHE A 96 -5.55 19.20 -5.54
N ASN A 97 -6.07 18.74 -6.67
CA ASN A 97 -6.97 19.49 -7.56
C ASN A 97 -8.45 19.28 -7.23
N SER A 98 -8.77 18.47 -6.23
CA SER A 98 -10.15 18.28 -5.78
C SER A 98 -10.66 19.54 -5.08
N LYS A 99 -11.97 19.79 -5.17
CA LYS A 99 -12.65 20.89 -4.47
C LYS A 99 -13.47 20.33 -3.30
N GLY A 100 -13.58 21.12 -2.22
CA GLY A 100 -14.40 20.76 -1.05
C GLY A 100 -13.70 19.89 -0.03
N LYS A 101 -14.45 19.03 0.65
CA LYS A 101 -14.00 18.27 1.82
C LYS A 101 -12.86 17.29 1.52
N LEU A 102 -11.90 17.24 2.43
CA LEU A 102 -10.81 16.27 2.45
C LEU A 102 -11.31 14.89 2.93
N ASN A 103 -11.88 14.08 2.05
CA ASN A 103 -12.38 12.78 2.44
C ASN A 103 -11.24 11.74 2.54
N MET A 104 -10.59 11.42 1.45
CA MET A 104 -9.50 10.44 1.27
C MET A 104 -9.79 9.00 1.73
N LYS A 105 -11.02 8.68 2.12
CA LYS A 105 -11.38 7.33 2.58
C LYS A 105 -11.42 6.34 1.42
N MET A 106 -10.92 5.14 1.68
CA MET A 106 -11.04 3.97 0.82
C MET A 106 -11.80 2.88 1.55
N GLY A 107 -12.92 2.44 0.98
CA GLY A 107 -13.74 1.36 1.54
C GLY A 107 -14.30 1.67 2.92
N PHE A 108 -14.01 0.81 3.90
CA PHE A 108 -14.67 0.76 5.21
C PHE A 108 -14.12 1.73 6.28
N ASN A 109 -13.24 2.66 5.91
CA ASN A 109 -12.61 3.54 6.89
C ASN A 109 -13.61 4.58 7.45
N LYS A 110 -13.55 4.80 8.77
CA LYS A 110 -14.46 5.72 9.48
C LYS A 110 -13.93 7.16 9.45
N ILE A 111 -12.64 7.35 9.72
CA ILE A 111 -11.97 8.65 9.84
C ILE A 111 -11.61 9.17 8.46
N SER A 112 -11.87 10.45 8.20
CA SER A 112 -11.52 11.16 6.97
C SER A 112 -10.26 12.01 7.15
N ALA A 113 -9.67 12.48 6.05
CA ALA A 113 -8.58 13.45 6.13
C ALA A 113 -9.05 14.82 6.68
N ASP A 114 -10.34 15.14 6.51
CA ASP A 114 -10.99 16.28 7.16
C ASP A 114 -10.93 16.18 8.68
N ASP A 115 -11.26 14.99 9.23
CA ASP A 115 -11.16 14.74 10.67
C ASP A 115 -9.71 14.88 11.16
N VAL A 116 -8.75 14.31 10.43
CA VAL A 116 -7.33 14.37 10.77
C VAL A 116 -6.84 15.81 10.82
N ILE A 117 -7.15 16.61 9.79
CA ILE A 117 -6.68 18.01 9.69
C ILE A 117 -7.38 18.92 10.70
N ASN A 118 -8.69 18.73 10.91
CA ASN A 118 -9.47 19.67 11.72
C ASN A 118 -9.51 19.29 13.21
N LYS A 119 -9.17 18.04 13.60
CA LYS A 119 -9.28 17.60 15.02
C LYS A 119 -7.92 17.32 15.68
N LEU A 120 -6.92 16.76 14.97
CA LEU A 120 -5.62 16.44 15.59
C LEU A 120 -4.83 17.67 16.00
N GLY A 121 -3.98 17.52 17.04
CA GLY A 121 -3.09 18.59 17.52
C GLY A 121 -1.91 18.85 16.58
N GLN A 122 -1.18 19.95 16.83
CA GLN A 122 -0.03 20.36 16.02
C GLN A 122 1.07 19.28 16.00
N LYS A 123 1.36 18.70 17.17
CA LYS A 123 2.43 17.68 17.32
C LYS A 123 2.12 16.42 16.54
N GLU A 124 0.86 15.96 16.58
CA GLU A 124 0.38 14.79 15.85
C GLU A 124 0.45 15.02 14.34
N LEU A 125 -0.09 16.14 13.85
CA LEU A 125 -0.02 16.51 12.43
C LEU A 125 1.42 16.59 11.93
N ALA A 126 2.31 17.23 12.69
CA ALA A 126 3.72 17.35 12.35
C ALA A 126 4.39 15.95 12.27
N LYS A 127 4.08 15.06 13.21
CA LYS A 127 4.59 13.67 13.22
C LYS A 127 4.12 12.89 12.00
N ILE A 128 2.82 12.96 11.66
CA ILE A 128 2.23 12.31 10.48
C ILE A 128 2.91 12.82 9.20
N PHE A 129 3.00 14.13 9.01
CA PHE A 129 3.60 14.71 7.80
C PHE A 129 5.10 14.40 7.68
N LYS A 130 5.84 14.42 8.81
CA LYS A 130 7.26 14.09 8.83
C LYS A 130 7.52 12.63 8.48
N ILE A 131 6.77 11.72 9.07
CA ILE A 131 7.03 10.27 8.95
C ILE A 131 6.43 9.71 7.66
N PHE A 132 5.15 9.95 7.38
CA PHE A 132 4.47 9.38 6.22
C PHE A 132 4.64 10.18 4.93
N GLY A 133 4.83 11.51 5.06
CA GLY A 133 5.09 12.38 3.91
C GLY A 133 6.57 12.62 3.62
N GLU A 134 7.46 12.25 4.53
CA GLU A 134 8.86 12.67 4.48
C GLU A 134 8.95 14.21 4.25
N GLU A 135 8.03 14.98 4.90
CA GLU A 135 7.91 16.42 4.73
C GLU A 135 8.83 17.16 5.70
N LYS A 136 9.78 17.90 5.14
CA LYS A 136 10.77 18.67 5.93
C LYS A 136 10.15 19.84 6.69
N ASN A 137 9.13 20.46 6.11
CA ASN A 137 8.45 21.61 6.68
C ASN A 137 7.24 21.22 7.56
N SER A 138 7.17 19.98 8.01
CA SER A 138 6.03 19.40 8.75
C SER A 138 5.57 20.27 9.93
N ASN A 139 6.51 20.78 10.75
CA ASN A 139 6.20 21.62 11.89
C ASN A 139 5.58 22.97 11.50
N ILE A 140 6.12 23.61 10.45
CA ILE A 140 5.64 24.94 10.00
C ILE A 140 4.24 24.77 9.37
N ILE A 141 4.06 23.75 8.55
CA ILE A 141 2.77 23.44 7.93
C ILE A 141 1.73 23.17 9.01
N SER A 142 2.03 22.30 9.99
CA SER A 142 1.11 21.97 11.07
C SER A 142 0.75 23.20 11.92
N LYS A 143 1.73 24.07 12.26
CA LYS A 143 1.46 25.33 12.98
C LYS A 143 0.49 26.22 12.21
N LYS A 144 0.68 26.36 10.88
CA LYS A 144 -0.23 27.15 10.04
C LYS A 144 -1.63 26.54 9.94
N ILE A 145 -1.74 25.22 9.86
CA ILE A 145 -3.02 24.49 9.90
C ILE A 145 -3.76 24.85 11.20
N ILE A 146 -3.10 24.71 12.36
CA ILE A 146 -3.70 25.02 13.65
C ILE A 146 -4.17 26.51 13.76
N SER A 147 -3.37 27.41 13.24
CA SER A 147 -3.76 28.83 13.21
C SER A 147 -4.96 29.06 12.31
N TYR A 148 -4.98 28.48 11.11
CA TYR A 148 -6.04 28.71 10.12
C TYR A 148 -7.39 28.17 10.57
N ARG A 149 -7.42 26.94 11.13
CA ARG A 149 -8.67 26.27 11.53
C ARG A 149 -9.38 26.90 12.73
N LYS A 150 -8.75 27.87 13.42
CA LYS A 150 -9.44 28.66 14.44
C LYS A 150 -10.59 29.51 13.86
N ASN A 151 -10.50 29.86 12.58
CA ASN A 151 -11.47 30.75 11.92
C ASN A 151 -12.49 29.97 11.09
N LYS A 152 -12.08 28.84 10.47
CA LYS A 152 -12.96 27.96 9.68
C LYS A 152 -12.32 26.59 9.48
N ASN A 153 -13.15 25.59 9.22
CA ASN A 153 -12.68 24.27 8.82
C ASN A 153 -11.87 24.34 7.53
N ILE A 154 -10.80 23.54 7.46
CA ILE A 154 -9.88 23.50 6.34
C ILE A 154 -10.42 22.53 5.29
N GLU A 155 -10.63 23.03 4.10
CA GLU A 155 -10.95 22.24 2.91
C GLU A 155 -9.71 21.95 2.06
N THR A 156 -9.88 21.19 0.98
CA THR A 156 -8.78 20.78 0.09
C THR A 156 -7.98 21.98 -0.42
N GLU A 157 -8.66 23.01 -0.92
CA GLU A 157 -8.02 24.21 -1.47
C GLU A 157 -7.28 25.01 -0.40
N ASP A 158 -7.84 25.10 0.81
CA ASP A 158 -7.21 25.79 1.94
C ASP A 158 -5.91 25.10 2.35
N LEU A 159 -5.93 23.77 2.44
CA LEU A 159 -4.74 22.98 2.74
C LEU A 159 -3.64 23.20 1.69
N VAL A 160 -3.99 23.20 0.41
CA VAL A 160 -3.04 23.46 -0.69
C VAL A 160 -2.46 24.88 -0.59
N LYS A 161 -3.28 25.90 -0.29
CA LYS A 161 -2.83 27.29 -0.07
C LYS A 161 -1.87 27.38 1.12
N ILE A 162 -2.20 26.75 2.25
CA ILE A 162 -1.35 26.70 3.44
C ILE A 162 0.02 26.09 3.09
N ILE A 163 0.05 24.94 2.40
CA ILE A 163 1.30 24.27 2.02
C ILE A 163 2.12 25.18 1.10
N ASN A 164 1.50 25.76 0.07
CA ASN A 164 2.18 26.64 -0.87
C ASN A 164 2.74 27.91 -0.22
N SER A 165 2.11 28.42 0.85
CA SER A 165 2.61 29.56 1.61
C SER A 165 3.86 29.28 2.44
N VAL A 166 4.18 27.98 2.67
CA VAL A 166 5.37 27.54 3.40
C VAL A 166 6.50 27.15 2.45
N LYS A 167 6.13 26.57 1.32
CA LYS A 167 7.10 26.05 0.33
C LYS A 167 7.31 27.09 -0.77
N LYS A 168 8.56 27.46 -1.02
CA LYS A 168 8.92 28.25 -2.21
C LYS A 168 8.49 27.50 -3.47
N LYS A 169 8.14 28.21 -4.56
CA LYS A 169 7.91 27.61 -5.87
C LYS A 169 9.15 26.78 -6.25
N ASN A 170 9.02 25.47 -6.16
CA ASN A 170 10.09 24.57 -6.59
C ASN A 170 9.91 24.32 -8.10
N PHE A 171 11.00 24.41 -8.85
CA PHE A 171 11.09 23.93 -10.22
C PHE A 171 11.02 22.38 -10.31
N SER A 172 10.72 21.69 -9.22
CA SER A 172 10.60 20.24 -9.20
C SER A 172 9.32 19.79 -9.92
N LYS A 173 9.40 18.67 -10.64
CA LYS A 173 8.25 18.02 -11.29
C LYS A 173 7.16 17.53 -10.32
N ILE A 174 7.39 17.64 -8.99
CA ILE A 174 6.49 17.15 -7.93
C ILE A 174 5.77 18.32 -7.30
N HIS A 175 4.42 18.27 -7.27
CA HIS A 175 3.61 19.30 -6.65
C HIS A 175 3.89 19.41 -5.14
N ASN A 176 3.91 20.63 -4.59
CA ASN A 176 4.22 20.91 -3.18
C ASN A 176 3.37 20.12 -2.18
N ALA A 177 2.09 19.90 -2.50
CA ALA A 177 1.16 19.20 -1.62
C ALA A 177 1.31 17.68 -1.62
N THR A 178 2.01 17.08 -2.60
CA THR A 178 2.09 15.61 -2.78
C THR A 178 2.46 14.88 -1.48
N LYS A 179 3.46 15.37 -0.74
CA LYS A 179 3.94 14.72 0.48
C LYS A 179 2.93 14.75 1.63
N VAL A 180 2.23 15.88 1.81
CA VAL A 180 1.20 16.03 2.85
C VAL A 180 -0.01 15.18 2.50
N PHE A 181 -0.45 15.18 1.22
CA PHE A 181 -1.56 14.35 0.76
C PHE A 181 -1.25 12.85 0.88
N GLN A 182 -0.03 12.42 0.55
CA GLN A 182 0.42 11.05 0.79
C GLN A 182 0.32 10.69 2.28
N ALA A 183 0.79 11.57 3.18
CA ALA A 183 0.77 11.31 4.61
C ALA A 183 -0.67 11.17 5.15
N LEU A 184 -1.58 12.04 4.70
CA LEU A 184 -3.00 11.97 5.07
C LEU A 184 -3.65 10.68 4.54
N ARG A 185 -3.37 10.31 3.30
CA ARG A 185 -3.89 9.09 2.70
C ARG A 185 -3.47 7.85 3.49
N ILE A 186 -2.18 7.76 3.81
CA ILE A 186 -1.62 6.64 4.56
C ILE A 186 -2.34 6.49 5.90
N VAL A 187 -2.46 7.58 6.67
CA VAL A 187 -3.05 7.51 8.02
C VAL A 187 -4.55 7.26 7.99
N VAL A 188 -5.29 7.88 7.07
CA VAL A 188 -6.75 7.71 6.92
C VAL A 188 -7.10 6.28 6.54
N ASN A 189 -6.26 5.65 5.73
CA ASN A 189 -6.54 4.32 5.18
C ASN A 189 -5.83 3.19 5.92
N ASN A 190 -5.13 3.50 7.02
CA ASN A 190 -4.37 2.52 7.80
C ASN A 190 -3.44 1.68 6.90
N GLU A 191 -2.77 2.34 5.93
CA GLU A 191 -2.04 1.64 4.87
C GLU A 191 -0.86 0.81 5.41
N ILE A 192 -0.29 1.21 6.56
CA ILE A 192 0.85 0.51 7.18
C ILE A 192 0.40 -0.78 7.85
N SER A 193 -0.61 -0.73 8.70
CA SER A 193 -1.14 -1.91 9.38
C SER A 193 -1.77 -2.88 8.38
N GLU A 194 -2.48 -2.37 7.38
CA GLU A 194 -3.00 -3.17 6.27
C GLU A 194 -1.88 -3.92 5.55
N LEU A 195 -0.80 -3.21 5.16
CA LEU A 195 0.33 -3.82 4.45
C LEU A 195 1.03 -4.87 5.30
N LEU A 196 1.37 -4.56 6.55
CA LEU A 196 2.07 -5.49 7.44
C LEU A 196 1.25 -6.77 7.67
N ASN A 197 -0.04 -6.61 8.00
CA ASN A 197 -0.93 -7.75 8.23
C ASN A 197 -1.20 -8.54 6.95
N GLY A 198 -1.43 -7.83 5.83
CA GLY A 198 -1.66 -8.44 4.53
C GLY A 198 -0.47 -9.29 4.07
N LEU A 199 0.74 -8.80 4.21
CA LEU A 199 1.96 -9.53 3.85
C LEU A 199 2.17 -10.78 4.72
N VAL A 200 1.99 -10.66 6.04
CA VAL A 200 2.14 -11.78 6.99
C VAL A 200 1.06 -12.84 6.74
N ASN A 201 -0.20 -12.43 6.60
CA ASN A 201 -1.31 -13.35 6.39
C ASN A 201 -1.25 -14.04 5.01
N SER A 202 -0.82 -13.30 3.98
CA SER A 202 -0.56 -13.87 2.66
C SER A 202 0.56 -14.89 2.67
N PHE A 203 1.64 -14.63 3.42
CA PHE A 203 2.70 -15.63 3.56
C PHE A 203 2.19 -16.92 4.23
N LYS A 204 1.35 -16.80 5.25
CA LYS A 204 0.78 -17.98 5.93
C LYS A 204 -0.09 -18.81 5.00
N LEU A 205 -0.89 -18.14 4.15
CA LEU A 205 -1.79 -18.78 3.20
C LEU A 205 -1.06 -19.41 2.00
N LEU A 206 0.00 -18.77 1.52
CA LEU A 206 0.75 -19.19 0.33
C LEU A 206 1.43 -20.56 0.59
N PRO A 207 1.28 -21.56 -0.29
CA PRO A 207 2.01 -22.84 -0.15
C PRO A 207 3.51 -22.68 -0.44
N ILE A 208 4.31 -23.65 -0.02
CA ILE A 208 5.73 -23.74 -0.41
C ILE A 208 5.81 -23.83 -1.94
N GLY A 209 6.74 -23.08 -2.53
CA GLY A 209 6.88 -22.93 -3.98
C GLY A 209 5.96 -21.84 -4.57
N GLY A 210 4.98 -21.33 -3.82
CA GLY A 210 4.15 -20.22 -4.25
C GLY A 210 4.91 -18.91 -4.30
N ILE A 211 4.48 -18.00 -5.18
CA ILE A 211 5.10 -16.69 -5.42
C ILE A 211 4.30 -15.55 -4.80
N MET A 212 4.96 -14.63 -4.13
CA MET A 212 4.39 -13.36 -3.67
C MET A 212 4.97 -12.24 -4.51
N VAL A 213 4.12 -11.45 -5.18
CA VAL A 213 4.49 -10.32 -6.04
C VAL A 213 3.90 -9.05 -5.47
N ILE A 214 4.74 -8.04 -5.25
CA ILE A 214 4.31 -6.77 -4.65
C ILE A 214 4.85 -5.60 -5.47
N VAL A 215 3.94 -4.73 -5.91
CA VAL A 215 4.27 -3.43 -6.52
C VAL A 215 4.01 -2.34 -5.49
N THR A 216 4.99 -1.46 -5.31
CA THR A 216 4.97 -0.35 -4.35
C THR A 216 5.16 0.97 -5.09
N PHE A 217 4.58 2.07 -4.60
CA PHE A 217 4.64 3.38 -5.26
C PHE A 217 5.31 4.47 -4.41
N HIS A 218 5.55 4.22 -3.14
CA HIS A 218 6.28 5.17 -2.29
C HIS A 218 7.32 4.49 -1.40
N SER A 219 8.22 5.31 -0.86
CA SER A 219 9.41 4.87 -0.11
C SER A 219 9.09 3.98 1.10
N ILE A 220 7.99 4.25 1.81
CA ILE A 220 7.65 3.52 3.04
C ILE A 220 7.19 2.10 2.71
N GLU A 221 6.29 1.95 1.72
CA GLU A 221 5.89 0.63 1.22
C GLU A 221 7.12 -0.18 0.78
N ASP A 222 7.98 0.43 -0.05
CA ASP A 222 9.19 -0.24 -0.54
C ASP A 222 10.15 -0.64 0.59
N LYS A 223 10.28 0.19 1.65
CA LYS A 223 11.08 -0.14 2.84
C LYS A 223 10.54 -1.37 3.57
N ILE A 224 9.22 -1.47 3.75
CA ILE A 224 8.56 -2.61 4.40
C ILE A 224 8.75 -3.89 3.58
N VAL A 225 8.40 -3.84 2.29
CA VAL A 225 8.49 -4.99 1.37
C VAL A 225 9.94 -5.44 1.18
N LYS A 226 10.87 -4.49 0.99
CA LYS A 226 12.31 -4.78 0.92
C LYS A 226 12.81 -5.45 2.19
N PHE A 227 12.42 -4.95 3.36
CA PHE A 227 12.83 -5.56 4.63
C PHE A 227 12.28 -6.98 4.75
N LEU A 228 10.99 -7.19 4.51
CA LEU A 228 10.37 -8.51 4.53
C LEU A 228 11.16 -9.48 3.64
N LEU A 229 11.25 -9.17 2.37
CA LEU A 229 11.87 -10.09 1.41
C LEU A 229 13.36 -10.30 1.68
N LYS A 230 14.13 -9.23 1.95
CA LYS A 230 15.58 -9.33 2.17
C LYS A 230 15.94 -9.98 3.50
N ASN A 231 15.27 -9.59 4.60
CA ASN A 231 15.61 -10.08 5.95
C ASN A 231 15.28 -11.57 6.13
N TYR A 232 14.30 -12.06 5.35
CA TYR A 232 13.87 -13.45 5.42
C TYR A 232 14.31 -14.30 4.21
N SER A 233 15.20 -13.79 3.34
CA SER A 233 15.75 -14.53 2.20
C SER A 233 17.23 -14.91 2.34
N GLU A 234 17.94 -14.27 3.24
CA GLU A 234 19.37 -14.49 3.43
C GLU A 234 19.66 -14.83 4.90
N ASN A 235 20.48 -15.85 5.13
CA ASN A 235 21.17 -15.96 6.39
C ASN A 235 22.21 -14.82 6.42
N LYS A 236 22.11 -13.92 7.38
CA LYS A 236 23.20 -12.99 7.64
C LYS A 236 24.41 -13.87 8.03
N ASN A 237 25.40 -13.95 7.18
CA ASN A 237 26.66 -14.54 7.57
C ASN A 237 27.13 -13.75 8.81
N SER A 238 27.20 -14.43 9.94
CA SER A 238 27.88 -13.90 11.11
C SER A 238 29.29 -13.53 10.64
N SER A 239 29.77 -12.35 11.00
CA SER A 239 31.17 -11.99 10.82
C SER A 239 32.01 -13.16 11.33
N ARG A 240 33.14 -13.49 10.68
CA ARG A 240 34.06 -14.55 11.12
C ARG A 240 34.53 -14.42 12.58
N TYR A 241 34.31 -13.23 13.15
CA TYR A 241 34.69 -12.86 14.53
C TYR A 241 33.54 -12.91 15.53
N LEU A 242 32.31 -13.28 15.12
CA LEU A 242 31.18 -13.40 16.03
C LEU A 242 30.81 -14.87 16.24
N PRO A 243 30.37 -15.27 17.46
CA PRO A 243 29.86 -16.61 17.68
C PRO A 243 28.78 -16.97 16.68
N PRO A 244 28.65 -18.25 16.29
CA PRO A 244 27.63 -18.69 15.37
C PRO A 244 26.25 -18.35 15.96
N SER A 245 25.59 -17.31 15.38
CA SER A 245 24.21 -17.04 15.71
C SER A 245 23.32 -18.15 15.15
N GLU A 246 22.23 -18.48 15.84
CA GLU A 246 21.24 -19.42 15.33
C GLU A 246 20.88 -19.07 13.86
N LYS A 247 21.06 -20.04 12.97
CA LYS A 247 20.75 -19.85 11.55
C LYS A 247 19.27 -19.55 11.41
N LYS A 248 18.92 -18.32 11.03
CA LYS A 248 17.54 -17.97 10.72
C LYS A 248 17.01 -18.86 9.60
N LYS A 249 15.80 -19.36 9.78
CA LYS A 249 15.15 -20.11 8.70
C LYS A 249 14.85 -19.16 7.56
N VAL A 250 15.39 -19.43 6.38
CA VAL A 250 15.14 -18.69 5.14
C VAL A 250 13.71 -18.97 4.69
N LEU A 251 12.91 -17.91 4.55
CA LEU A 251 11.48 -18.02 4.20
C LEU A 251 11.23 -17.81 2.70
N PHE A 252 12.07 -16.99 2.05
CA PHE A 252 11.92 -16.63 0.64
C PHE A 252 13.19 -16.92 -0.16
N LYS A 253 13.02 -17.38 -1.40
CA LYS A 253 14.03 -17.34 -2.45
C LYS A 253 13.79 -16.10 -3.30
N LEU A 254 14.78 -15.20 -3.36
CA LEU A 254 14.75 -14.04 -4.27
C LEU A 254 15.49 -14.40 -5.56
N LEU A 255 14.85 -14.15 -6.70
CA LEU A 255 15.52 -14.26 -8.00
C LEU A 255 16.23 -12.95 -8.35
N ASN A 256 15.66 -11.81 -7.94
CA ASN A 256 16.25 -10.49 -8.14
C ASN A 256 16.44 -9.77 -6.80
N LYS A 257 17.67 -9.32 -6.50
CA LYS A 257 17.95 -8.53 -5.30
C LYS A 257 17.46 -7.08 -5.43
N LYS A 258 17.52 -6.51 -6.65
CA LYS A 258 17.01 -5.16 -6.97
C LYS A 258 15.54 -5.23 -7.37
N PRO A 259 14.74 -4.18 -7.12
CA PRO A 259 13.38 -4.13 -7.64
C PRO A 259 13.39 -4.02 -9.15
N ILE A 260 12.35 -4.50 -9.81
CA ILE A 260 12.06 -4.19 -11.20
C ILE A 260 11.38 -2.81 -11.21
N THR A 261 11.86 -1.90 -12.03
CA THR A 261 11.34 -0.54 -12.18
C THR A 261 10.91 -0.31 -13.62
N PRO A 262 9.93 0.57 -13.86
CA PRO A 262 9.48 0.87 -15.22
C PRO A 262 10.61 1.51 -16.04
N ASN A 263 10.63 1.22 -17.33
CA ASN A 263 11.51 1.89 -18.28
C ASN A 263 10.89 3.22 -18.77
N GLU A 264 11.64 4.00 -19.55
CA GLU A 264 11.18 5.29 -20.06
C GLU A 264 9.96 5.17 -20.98
N THR A 265 9.88 4.11 -21.77
CA THR A 265 8.73 3.84 -22.63
C THR A 265 7.46 3.60 -21.79
N GLU A 266 7.54 2.79 -20.75
CA GLU A 266 6.41 2.56 -19.85
C GLU A 266 6.00 3.85 -19.13
N ILE A 267 6.96 4.65 -18.65
CA ILE A 267 6.66 5.94 -17.99
C ILE A 267 5.98 6.92 -18.96
N SER A 268 6.37 6.92 -20.23
CA SER A 268 5.76 7.80 -21.24
C SER A 268 4.29 7.43 -21.52
N ILE A 269 3.99 6.14 -21.56
CA ILE A 269 2.62 5.62 -21.78
C ILE A 269 1.78 5.75 -20.49
N ASN A 270 2.37 5.43 -19.34
CA ASN A 270 1.73 5.46 -18.02
C ASN A 270 2.56 6.26 -17.02
N PRO A 271 2.43 7.59 -16.96
CA PRO A 271 3.20 8.43 -16.02
C PRO A 271 3.03 8.07 -14.54
N ALA A 272 1.92 7.39 -14.18
CA ALA A 272 1.67 6.93 -12.80
C ALA A 272 2.64 5.80 -12.39
N SER A 273 3.19 5.05 -13.34
CA SER A 273 4.17 3.98 -13.07
C SER A 273 5.53 4.50 -12.61
N ARG A 274 5.85 5.78 -12.80
CA ARG A 274 7.19 6.38 -12.56
C ARG A 274 7.83 5.97 -11.24
N SER A 275 7.06 5.83 -10.18
CA SER A 275 7.55 5.49 -8.84
C SER A 275 7.38 4.01 -8.49
N ALA A 276 6.86 3.20 -9.42
CA ALA A 276 6.59 1.80 -9.20
C ALA A 276 7.88 0.99 -8.97
N LYS A 277 7.83 0.08 -8.01
CA LYS A 277 8.89 -0.89 -7.72
C LYS A 277 8.26 -2.24 -7.49
N LEU A 278 8.48 -3.16 -8.41
CA LEU A 278 8.03 -4.53 -8.28
C LEU A 278 9.10 -5.37 -7.58
N ARG A 279 8.70 -6.07 -6.52
CA ARG A 279 9.50 -7.07 -5.83
C ARG A 279 8.73 -8.38 -5.73
N TYR A 280 9.43 -9.49 -5.73
CA TYR A 280 8.81 -10.80 -5.55
C TYR A 280 9.73 -11.79 -4.86
N GLY A 281 9.12 -12.81 -4.27
CA GLY A 281 9.83 -13.90 -3.61
C GLY A 281 9.02 -15.19 -3.67
N ILE A 282 9.74 -16.31 -3.76
CA ILE A 282 9.16 -17.66 -3.74
C ILE A 282 9.24 -18.17 -2.31
N LYS A 283 8.13 -18.65 -1.76
CA LYS A 283 8.09 -19.24 -0.41
C LYS A 283 8.85 -20.55 -0.34
N LEU A 284 9.74 -20.68 0.65
CA LEU A 284 10.58 -21.88 0.84
C LEU A 284 10.16 -22.76 2.02
N ASN A 285 9.53 -22.19 3.05
CA ASN A 285 9.07 -22.95 4.21
C ASN A 285 7.90 -22.25 4.93
N ASN A 286 7.31 -22.95 5.92
CA ASN A 286 6.11 -22.50 6.65
C ASN A 286 6.41 -21.81 7.99
N ASN A 287 7.66 -21.49 8.31
CA ASN A 287 7.94 -20.74 9.54
C ASN A 287 7.33 -19.33 9.42
N SER A 288 6.43 -18.99 10.32
CA SER A 288 5.67 -17.74 10.28
C SER A 288 6.06 -16.73 11.37
N ASN A 289 7.28 -16.81 11.89
CA ASN A 289 7.76 -15.83 12.87
C ASN A 289 8.21 -14.53 12.14
N PHE A 290 7.41 -13.50 12.25
CA PHE A 290 7.65 -12.16 11.71
C PHE A 290 7.86 -11.09 12.79
N SER A 291 8.23 -11.48 13.99
CA SER A 291 8.45 -10.55 15.13
C SER A 291 9.44 -9.42 14.81
N GLU A 292 10.49 -9.69 14.03
CA GLU A 292 11.45 -8.67 13.59
C GLU A 292 10.82 -7.65 12.63
N LEU A 293 9.93 -8.09 11.74
CA LEU A 293 9.20 -7.19 10.85
C LEU A 293 8.34 -6.23 11.67
N THR A 294 7.53 -6.75 12.58
CA THR A 294 6.67 -5.93 13.45
C THR A 294 7.50 -4.99 14.32
N LYS A 295 8.54 -5.49 15.00
CA LYS A 295 9.43 -4.67 15.82
C LYS A 295 10.09 -3.54 15.01
N LYS A 296 10.57 -3.83 13.80
CA LYS A 296 11.23 -2.85 12.92
C LYS A 296 10.33 -1.69 12.52
N PHE A 297 9.05 -1.94 12.29
CA PHE A 297 8.08 -0.95 11.79
C PHE A 297 7.06 -0.50 12.83
N ASN A 298 7.24 -0.87 14.11
CA ASN A 298 6.33 -0.47 15.20
C ASN A 298 6.15 1.05 15.28
N TYR A 299 7.22 1.83 15.05
CA TYR A 299 7.15 3.28 15.05
C TYR A 299 6.19 3.86 14.01
N LEU A 300 5.99 3.17 12.87
CA LEU A 300 4.99 3.56 11.86
C LEU A 300 3.57 3.28 12.36
N LEU A 301 3.35 2.11 12.99
CA LEU A 301 2.06 1.78 13.59
C LEU A 301 1.68 2.77 14.70
N GLU A 302 2.64 3.20 15.53
CA GLU A 302 2.41 4.23 16.53
C GLU A 302 1.96 5.57 15.93
N VAL A 303 2.51 5.95 14.76
CA VAL A 303 2.08 7.16 14.04
C VAL A 303 0.70 6.98 13.41
N GLU A 304 0.42 5.84 12.83
CA GLU A 304 -0.89 5.53 12.26
C GLU A 304 -1.98 5.58 13.33
N ASN A 305 -1.71 5.03 14.52
CA ASN A 305 -2.63 5.03 15.66
C ASN A 305 -2.89 6.41 16.28
N LEU A 306 -2.22 7.48 15.83
CA LEU A 306 -2.53 8.84 16.31
C LEU A 306 -3.98 9.24 15.98
N THR A 307 -4.59 8.67 14.95
CA THR A 307 -6.00 8.89 14.61
C THR A 307 -6.98 8.35 15.66
N ASN A 308 -6.56 7.43 16.53
CA ASN A 308 -7.40 6.94 17.63
C ASN A 308 -7.70 8.03 18.70
N LYS A 309 -7.09 9.22 18.57
CA LYS A 309 -7.33 10.36 19.44
C LYS A 309 -8.53 11.23 19.02
N ILE A 310 -9.16 10.90 17.88
CA ILE A 310 -10.32 11.61 17.30
C ILE A 310 -11.58 10.67 17.13
#